data_504b3c5a7aacf8f6788a9b603369e852
#
_entry.id   504b3c5a7aacf8f6788a9b603369e852
#
_cell.length_a   1.000
_cell.length_b   1.000
_cell.length_c   1.000
_cell.angle_alpha   90.00
_cell.angle_beta   90.00
_cell.angle_gamma   90.00
#
_symmetry.space_group_name_H-M   'P 1'
#
loop_
_entity.id
_entity.type
_entity.pdbx_description
1 polymer ?
#
loop_
_entity_poly.entity_id
_entity_poly.type
_entity_poly.pdbx_seq_one_letter_code
_entity_poly.pdbx_strand_id
1 'polypeptide(L)'
;MIKRKNIEKLRSDISKDITVLRKAYRNSCGREDGSLMWLTDNYHIYFSAFREILSAFSHSRKLPSDGKYPRIYYLCSDFADSDFELHRLCSYFENVGHLQYDEITLILPLLKYFCIKKAVAAVKTGDAFSEGADVLRKLDGIPTDVFVERLSPCPEILRQYSCYEKLDTESKILYLEKINSYSVKLGVSEEEYLEKLIDKANGKDLSFLLFSKGENRFFFSLALLFFVIFLPTAIFSGNVLLSLFLIVPIYSISKTVVEKLYGKVIKAEKLPSVKNTDRKNLICTVSFVSS
;
A
#
# COMPACT_ATOMS: atom_id res chain seq x y z
N MET A 1 13.61 3.68 -19.56
CA MET A 1 13.80 3.70 -18.08
C MET A 1 13.03 4.88 -17.51
N ILE A 2 12.00 4.64 -16.74
CA ILE A 2 11.11 5.68 -16.17
C ILE A 2 11.85 6.37 -15.04
N LYS A 3 12.03 7.70 -15.13
CA LYS A 3 12.60 8.49 -14.02
C LYS A 3 11.63 8.43 -12.83
N ARG A 4 12.11 8.00 -11.68
CA ARG A 4 11.34 7.96 -10.44
C ARG A 4 11.85 8.98 -9.45
N LYS A 5 10.95 9.71 -8.79
CA LYS A 5 11.26 10.70 -7.74
C LYS A 5 10.61 10.32 -6.43
N ASN A 6 11.26 10.73 -5.35
CA ASN A 6 10.72 10.63 -4.01
C ASN A 6 9.59 11.65 -3.81
N ILE A 7 8.56 11.25 -3.08
CA ILE A 7 7.37 12.06 -2.78
C ILE A 7 7.55 13.03 -1.60
N GLU A 8 8.74 13.10 -0.99
CA GLU A 8 9.00 13.89 0.22
C GLU A 8 8.60 15.36 0.09
N LYS A 9 8.90 15.98 -1.07
CA LYS A 9 8.53 17.37 -1.33
C LYS A 9 7.02 17.56 -1.32
N LEU A 10 6.28 16.69 -2.02
CA LEU A 10 4.82 16.71 -2.05
C LEU A 10 4.25 16.49 -0.65
N ARG A 11 4.78 15.55 0.12
CA ARG A 11 4.42 15.30 1.52
C ARG A 11 4.63 16.54 2.39
N SER A 12 5.75 17.25 2.22
CA SER A 12 6.02 18.51 2.95
C SER A 12 4.99 19.59 2.62
N ASP A 13 4.65 19.75 1.34
CA ASP A 13 3.68 20.76 0.92
C ASP A 13 2.25 20.41 1.41
N ILE A 14 1.84 19.14 1.34
CA ILE A 14 0.60 18.63 1.94
C ILE A 14 0.54 18.97 3.44
N SER A 15 1.61 18.68 4.18
CA SER A 15 1.64 18.91 5.63
C SER A 15 1.52 20.40 5.98
N LYS A 16 2.10 21.28 5.18
CA LYS A 16 1.97 22.74 5.35
C LYS A 16 0.54 23.20 5.14
N ASP A 17 -0.10 22.77 4.05
CA ASP A 17 -1.47 23.16 3.72
C ASP A 17 -2.47 22.67 4.80
N ILE A 18 -2.32 21.42 5.26
CA ILE A 18 -3.12 20.90 6.39
C ILE A 18 -2.91 21.73 7.65
N THR A 19 -1.67 22.18 7.92
CA THR A 19 -1.35 23.00 9.09
C THR A 19 -2.04 24.36 9.02
N VAL A 20 -2.15 24.96 7.81
CA VAL A 20 -2.87 26.22 7.61
C VAL A 20 -4.34 26.06 7.98
N LEU A 21 -5.03 25.01 7.49
CA LEU A 21 -6.44 24.78 7.81
C LEU A 21 -6.67 24.48 9.30
N ARG A 22 -5.79 23.69 9.91
CA ARG A 22 -5.85 23.41 11.37
C ARG A 22 -5.70 24.68 12.19
N LYS A 23 -4.82 25.59 11.76
CA LYS A 23 -4.64 26.88 12.44
C LYS A 23 -5.85 27.78 12.22
N ALA A 24 -6.39 27.84 11.01
CA ALA A 24 -7.60 28.60 10.70
C ALA A 24 -8.79 28.15 11.55
N TYR A 25 -9.03 26.83 11.61
CA TYR A 25 -10.06 26.24 12.48
C TYR A 25 -9.89 26.63 13.95
N ARG A 26 -8.68 26.48 14.51
CA ARG A 26 -8.42 26.82 15.91
C ARG A 26 -8.66 28.30 16.22
N ASN A 27 -8.34 29.17 15.24
CA ASN A 27 -8.52 30.60 15.39
C ASN A 27 -9.97 31.04 15.23
N SER A 28 -10.82 30.27 14.53
CA SER A 28 -12.23 30.55 14.33
C SER A 28 -13.13 29.96 15.43
N CYS A 29 -12.66 28.95 16.15
CA CYS A 29 -13.40 28.40 17.29
C CYS A 29 -13.65 29.47 18.36
N GLY A 30 -14.91 29.76 18.64
CA GLY A 30 -15.35 30.75 19.65
C GLY A 30 -15.38 32.19 19.14
N ARG A 31 -15.19 32.45 17.83
CA ARG A 31 -15.46 33.75 17.21
C ARG A 31 -16.80 33.71 16.49
N GLU A 32 -17.58 34.77 16.64
CA GLU A 32 -18.86 34.98 15.93
C GLU A 32 -18.65 35.42 14.46
N ASP A 33 -17.41 35.47 13.99
CA ASP A 33 -17.08 35.80 12.62
C ASP A 33 -17.47 34.64 11.70
N GLY A 34 -18.59 34.81 10.97
CA GLY A 34 -19.17 33.81 10.08
C GLY A 34 -18.32 33.45 8.85
N SER A 35 -17.17 34.13 8.63
CA SER A 35 -16.35 33.95 7.42
C SER A 35 -15.79 32.53 7.24
N LEU A 36 -15.55 31.81 8.34
CA LEU A 36 -15.03 30.45 8.36
C LEU A 36 -16.03 29.39 8.86
N MET A 37 -17.33 29.72 8.88
CA MET A 37 -18.38 28.84 9.36
C MET A 37 -18.43 27.53 8.55
N TRP A 38 -18.22 27.60 7.23
CA TRP A 38 -18.12 26.43 6.36
C TRP A 38 -17.03 25.44 6.80
N LEU A 39 -15.91 25.92 7.36
CA LEU A 39 -14.83 25.08 7.84
C LEU A 39 -15.13 24.54 9.24
N THR A 40 -15.67 25.38 10.14
CA THR A 40 -15.97 24.97 11.53
C THR A 40 -17.04 23.90 11.58
N ASP A 41 -18.12 24.06 10.84
CA ASP A 41 -19.24 23.13 10.83
C ASP A 41 -18.87 21.77 10.22
N ASN A 42 -17.97 21.76 9.26
CA ASN A 42 -17.56 20.55 8.55
C ASN A 42 -16.15 20.05 8.92
N TYR A 43 -15.55 20.57 10.00
CA TYR A 43 -14.16 20.26 10.33
C TYR A 43 -13.87 18.77 10.51
N HIS A 44 -14.84 18.01 11.02
CA HIS A 44 -14.71 16.55 11.19
C HIS A 44 -14.47 15.83 9.86
N ILE A 45 -15.04 16.30 8.75
CA ILE A 45 -14.85 15.75 7.39
C ILE A 45 -13.43 16.09 6.90
N TYR A 46 -13.02 17.36 7.04
CA TYR A 46 -11.65 17.77 6.71
C TYR A 46 -10.62 17.01 7.54
N PHE A 47 -10.90 16.81 8.83
CA PHE A 47 -9.99 16.08 9.72
C PHE A 47 -9.84 14.61 9.34
N SER A 48 -10.92 13.95 8.92
CA SER A 48 -10.87 12.59 8.36
C SER A 48 -10.01 12.54 7.10
N ALA A 49 -10.26 13.44 6.15
CA ALA A 49 -9.46 13.57 4.94
C ALA A 49 -7.96 13.82 5.24
N PHE A 50 -7.63 14.67 6.23
CA PHE A 50 -6.23 14.88 6.64
C PHE A 50 -5.54 13.60 7.11
N ARG A 51 -6.24 12.78 7.91
CA ARG A 51 -5.68 11.51 8.41
C ARG A 51 -5.40 10.55 7.27
N GLU A 52 -6.34 10.44 6.36
CA GLU A 52 -6.24 9.55 5.21
C GLU A 52 -5.12 9.97 4.27
N ILE A 53 -5.05 11.24 3.89
CA ILE A 53 -3.98 11.80 3.06
C ILE A 53 -2.62 11.58 3.74
N LEU A 54 -2.47 11.94 5.02
CA LEU A 54 -1.21 11.79 5.72
C LEU A 54 -0.80 10.32 5.85
N SER A 55 -1.76 9.41 6.01
CA SER A 55 -1.51 7.97 6.01
C SER A 55 -1.03 7.47 4.64
N ALA A 56 -1.69 7.89 3.56
CA ALA A 56 -1.30 7.51 2.20
C ALA A 56 0.12 7.99 1.83
N PHE A 57 0.52 9.15 2.35
CA PHE A 57 1.85 9.74 2.14
C PHE A 57 2.85 9.45 3.28
N SER A 58 2.53 8.57 4.23
CA SER A 58 3.40 8.26 5.38
C SER A 58 4.69 7.54 4.97
N HIS A 59 4.61 6.67 3.96
CA HIS A 59 5.75 5.88 3.50
C HIS A 59 6.50 6.60 2.38
N SER A 60 7.83 6.48 2.39
CA SER A 60 8.65 6.96 1.29
C SER A 60 8.45 6.05 0.07
N ARG A 61 7.96 6.63 -1.02
CA ARG A 61 7.72 5.93 -2.29
C ARG A 61 8.47 6.65 -3.41
N LYS A 62 8.93 5.88 -4.39
CA LYS A 62 9.53 6.41 -5.63
C LYS A 62 8.54 6.22 -6.75
N LEU A 63 7.92 7.28 -7.19
CA LEU A 63 6.90 7.27 -8.24
C LEU A 63 7.45 7.79 -9.57
N PRO A 64 6.86 7.38 -10.71
CA PRO A 64 7.13 7.97 -12.00
C PRO A 64 6.97 9.50 -11.96
N SER A 65 7.90 10.25 -12.56
CA SER A 65 7.91 11.70 -12.47
C SER A 65 8.41 12.33 -13.76
N ASP A 66 7.66 13.30 -14.27
CA ASP A 66 8.01 14.10 -15.44
C ASP A 66 8.36 15.56 -15.07
N GLY A 67 8.40 15.89 -13.76
CA GLY A 67 8.60 17.25 -13.30
C GLY A 67 8.99 17.37 -11.83
N LYS A 68 8.49 18.41 -11.18
CA LYS A 68 8.72 18.71 -9.75
C LYS A 68 8.08 17.70 -8.83
N TYR A 69 6.90 17.19 -9.21
CA TYR A 69 6.11 16.19 -8.46
C TYR A 69 5.98 14.90 -9.29
N PRO A 70 5.46 13.80 -8.70
CA PRO A 70 5.10 12.60 -9.45
C PRO A 70 4.09 12.90 -10.56
N ARG A 71 4.12 12.10 -11.63
CA ARG A 71 3.18 12.21 -12.77
C ARG A 71 1.72 12.23 -12.31
N ILE A 72 1.36 11.35 -11.39
CA ILE A 72 0.00 11.24 -10.87
C ILE A 72 -0.50 12.53 -10.20
N TYR A 73 0.38 13.37 -9.65
CA TYR A 73 0.00 14.66 -9.09
C TYR A 73 -0.59 15.59 -10.16
N TYR A 74 0.04 15.65 -11.32
CA TYR A 74 -0.43 16.51 -12.43
C TYR A 74 -1.75 15.98 -12.99
N LEU A 75 -1.86 14.67 -13.21
CA LEU A 75 -3.10 14.04 -13.66
C LEU A 75 -4.28 14.30 -12.72
N CYS A 76 -4.05 14.18 -11.41
CA CYS A 76 -5.09 14.53 -10.43
C CYS A 76 -5.37 16.04 -10.39
N SER A 77 -4.37 16.90 -10.63
CA SER A 77 -4.57 18.34 -10.73
C SER A 77 -5.50 18.70 -11.88
N ASP A 78 -5.29 18.11 -13.05
CA ASP A 78 -6.08 18.36 -14.25
C ASP A 78 -7.54 17.88 -14.09
N PHE A 79 -7.74 16.81 -13.30
CA PHE A 79 -9.07 16.28 -13.00
C PHE A 79 -9.77 16.99 -11.83
N ALA A 80 -9.05 17.74 -10.98
CA ALA A 80 -9.55 18.28 -9.71
C ALA A 80 -10.71 19.29 -9.83
N ASP A 81 -10.98 19.82 -11.01
CA ASP A 81 -12.10 20.72 -11.29
C ASP A 81 -13.30 20.01 -11.95
N SER A 82 -13.19 18.70 -12.16
CA SER A 82 -14.23 17.88 -12.77
C SER A 82 -15.22 17.37 -11.72
N ASP A 83 -16.34 16.81 -12.20
CA ASP A 83 -17.29 16.12 -11.33
C ASP A 83 -16.72 14.74 -10.88
N PHE A 84 -16.78 14.48 -9.57
CA PHE A 84 -16.18 13.28 -8.94
C PHE A 84 -17.14 12.07 -8.96
N GLU A 85 -17.73 11.78 -10.13
CA GLU A 85 -18.46 10.54 -10.32
C GLU A 85 -17.51 9.38 -10.66
N LEU A 86 -17.74 8.20 -10.06
CA LEU A 86 -16.86 7.04 -10.21
C LEU A 86 -16.58 6.68 -11.68
N HIS A 87 -17.62 6.69 -12.53
CA HIS A 87 -17.46 6.34 -13.95
C HIS A 87 -16.58 7.35 -14.72
N ARG A 88 -16.73 8.65 -14.45
CA ARG A 88 -15.91 9.70 -15.07
C ARG A 88 -14.47 9.62 -14.61
N LEU A 89 -14.30 9.39 -13.32
CA LEU A 89 -12.97 9.20 -12.72
C LEU A 89 -12.26 7.99 -13.35
N CYS A 90 -12.92 6.83 -13.43
CA CYS A 90 -12.35 5.65 -14.07
C CYS A 90 -12.03 5.91 -15.55
N SER A 91 -12.99 6.43 -16.32
CA SER A 91 -12.78 6.70 -17.75
C SER A 91 -11.64 7.68 -18.02
N TYR A 92 -11.48 8.71 -17.17
CA TYR A 92 -10.36 9.63 -17.30
C TYR A 92 -9.02 8.93 -17.12
N PHE A 93 -8.86 8.16 -16.04
CA PHE A 93 -7.59 7.49 -15.74
C PHE A 93 -7.31 6.27 -16.63
N GLU A 94 -8.32 5.58 -17.15
CA GLU A 94 -8.19 4.54 -18.18
C GLU A 94 -7.59 5.10 -19.48
N ASN A 95 -7.98 6.34 -19.87
CA ASN A 95 -7.47 6.99 -21.07
C ASN A 95 -6.04 7.54 -20.94
N VAL A 96 -5.54 7.71 -19.72
CA VAL A 96 -4.17 8.23 -19.47
C VAL A 96 -3.09 7.18 -19.77
N GLY A 97 -3.46 5.91 -19.89
CA GLY A 97 -2.55 4.80 -20.09
C GLY A 97 -2.10 4.14 -18.80
N HIS A 98 -1.13 3.23 -18.89
CA HIS A 98 -0.72 2.34 -17.79
C HIS A 98 -0.27 3.10 -16.54
N LEU A 99 -1.08 3.04 -15.49
CA LEU A 99 -0.77 3.53 -14.16
C LEU A 99 -0.23 2.36 -13.32
N GLN A 100 0.78 2.62 -12.50
CA GLN A 100 1.28 1.64 -11.54
C GLN A 100 0.38 1.61 -10.30
N TYR A 101 0.35 0.48 -9.60
CA TYR A 101 -0.43 0.30 -8.37
C TYR A 101 -0.19 1.44 -7.36
N ASP A 102 1.06 1.83 -7.13
CA ASP A 102 1.41 2.95 -6.23
C ASP A 102 0.82 4.30 -6.71
N GLU A 103 0.65 4.51 -8.01
CA GLU A 103 0.02 5.72 -8.56
C GLU A 103 -1.51 5.66 -8.35
N ILE A 104 -2.12 4.50 -8.65
CA ILE A 104 -3.56 4.29 -8.53
C ILE A 104 -4.03 4.50 -7.08
N THR A 105 -3.30 3.94 -6.11
CA THR A 105 -3.62 4.08 -4.68
C THR A 105 -3.53 5.51 -4.16
N LEU A 106 -2.84 6.40 -4.87
CA LEU A 106 -2.71 7.80 -4.49
C LEU A 106 -3.71 8.73 -5.18
N ILE A 107 -4.51 8.25 -6.13
CA ILE A 107 -5.47 9.11 -6.86
C ILE A 107 -6.48 9.73 -5.89
N LEU A 108 -7.22 8.92 -5.12
CA LEU A 108 -8.22 9.44 -4.19
C LEU A 108 -7.62 10.35 -3.10
N PRO A 109 -6.51 10.00 -2.43
CA PRO A 109 -5.82 10.90 -1.52
C PRO A 109 -5.38 12.22 -2.17
N LEU A 110 -4.92 12.20 -3.43
CA LEU A 110 -4.53 13.41 -4.14
C LEU A 110 -5.73 14.30 -4.50
N LEU A 111 -6.83 13.73 -4.95
CA LEU A 111 -8.05 14.48 -5.23
C LEU A 111 -8.59 15.13 -3.95
N LYS A 112 -8.59 14.43 -2.81
CA LYS A 112 -8.89 15.02 -1.51
C LYS A 112 -7.92 16.15 -1.16
N TYR A 113 -6.62 15.97 -1.44
CA TYR A 113 -5.64 17.04 -1.23
C TYR A 113 -5.88 18.27 -2.11
N PHE A 114 -6.31 18.13 -3.36
CA PHE A 114 -6.67 19.27 -4.19
C PHE A 114 -7.90 20.02 -3.65
N CYS A 115 -8.88 19.33 -3.09
CA CYS A 115 -9.98 19.95 -2.36
C CYS A 115 -9.45 20.76 -1.16
N ILE A 116 -8.50 20.20 -0.39
CA ILE A 116 -7.84 20.90 0.73
C ILE A 116 -7.08 22.12 0.24
N LYS A 117 -6.39 22.07 -0.91
CA LYS A 117 -5.70 23.24 -1.49
C LYS A 117 -6.68 24.38 -1.81
N LYS A 118 -7.86 24.05 -2.37
CA LYS A 118 -8.93 25.04 -2.61
C LYS A 118 -9.42 25.65 -1.30
N ALA A 119 -9.63 24.83 -0.27
CA ALA A 119 -9.99 25.31 1.07
C ALA A 119 -8.92 26.23 1.67
N VAL A 120 -7.64 25.90 1.50
CA VAL A 120 -6.51 26.77 1.93
C VAL A 120 -6.50 28.11 1.19
N ALA A 121 -6.79 28.10 -0.11
CA ALA A 121 -6.91 29.34 -0.89
C ALA A 121 -8.07 30.19 -0.38
N ALA A 122 -9.24 29.60 -0.16
CA ALA A 122 -10.42 30.28 0.38
C ALA A 122 -10.14 30.92 1.77
N VAL A 123 -9.46 30.20 2.66
CA VAL A 123 -9.04 30.76 3.97
C VAL A 123 -8.12 31.97 3.81
N LYS A 124 -7.23 31.95 2.82
CA LYS A 124 -6.28 33.06 2.59
C LYS A 124 -6.93 34.29 1.95
N THR A 125 -7.91 34.10 1.11
CA THR A 125 -8.66 35.18 0.43
C THR A 125 -9.82 35.70 1.29
N GLY A 126 -10.26 34.94 2.29
CA GLY A 126 -11.46 35.22 3.08
C GLY A 126 -12.75 34.80 2.41
N ASP A 127 -12.67 34.00 1.33
CA ASP A 127 -13.82 33.50 0.59
C ASP A 127 -14.48 32.30 1.29
N ALA A 128 -15.76 32.07 1.00
CA ALA A 128 -16.45 30.86 1.42
C ALA A 128 -16.13 29.69 0.47
N PHE A 129 -15.95 28.48 1.05
CA PHE A 129 -15.79 27.24 0.31
C PHE A 129 -16.74 26.16 0.85
N SER A 130 -18.04 26.39 0.70
CA SER A 130 -19.10 25.54 1.26
C SER A 130 -19.17 24.16 0.62
N GLU A 131 -18.84 24.02 -0.65
CA GLU A 131 -18.89 22.75 -1.41
C GLU A 131 -17.78 21.76 -1.06
N GLY A 132 -16.73 22.19 -0.36
CA GLY A 132 -15.57 21.38 -0.08
C GLY A 132 -15.88 20.12 0.74
N ALA A 133 -16.79 20.22 1.70
CA ALA A 133 -17.22 19.08 2.51
C ALA A 133 -17.99 18.04 1.67
N ASP A 134 -18.81 18.48 0.74
CA ASP A 134 -19.59 17.60 -0.13
C ASP A 134 -18.70 16.88 -1.16
N VAL A 135 -17.70 17.56 -1.68
CA VAL A 135 -16.66 16.95 -2.53
C VAL A 135 -15.91 15.88 -1.76
N LEU A 136 -15.49 16.15 -0.52
CA LEU A 136 -14.80 15.15 0.31
C LEU A 136 -15.69 13.95 0.61
N ARG A 137 -16.98 14.15 0.92
CA ARG A 137 -17.95 13.05 1.13
C ARG A 137 -18.13 12.20 -0.13
N LYS A 138 -18.23 12.82 -1.32
CA LYS A 138 -18.32 12.09 -2.59
C LYS A 138 -17.08 11.22 -2.81
N LEU A 139 -15.88 11.74 -2.55
CA LEU A 139 -14.63 10.99 -2.67
C LEU A 139 -14.51 9.86 -1.63
N ASP A 140 -15.03 10.05 -0.42
CA ASP A 140 -15.09 8.99 0.62
C ASP A 140 -16.04 7.86 0.24
N GLY A 141 -17.07 8.13 -0.56
CA GLY A 141 -18.01 7.13 -1.07
C GLY A 141 -17.46 6.24 -2.18
N ILE A 142 -16.27 6.53 -2.72
CA ILE A 142 -15.67 5.73 -3.78
C ILE A 142 -14.94 4.52 -3.19
N PRO A 143 -15.34 3.27 -3.52
CA PRO A 143 -14.69 2.08 -3.01
C PRO A 143 -13.32 1.92 -3.67
N THR A 144 -12.27 2.06 -2.87
CA THR A 144 -10.88 2.09 -3.33
C THR A 144 -10.44 0.77 -3.98
N ASP A 145 -10.92 -0.36 -3.47
CA ASP A 145 -10.63 -1.69 -3.97
C ASP A 145 -11.16 -1.93 -5.40
N VAL A 146 -12.41 -1.55 -5.64
CA VAL A 146 -13.03 -1.63 -6.98
C VAL A 146 -12.30 -0.70 -7.96
N PHE A 147 -11.93 0.50 -7.49
CA PHE A 147 -11.21 1.47 -8.28
C PHE A 147 -9.81 0.97 -8.67
N VAL A 148 -9.07 0.39 -7.72
CA VAL A 148 -7.75 -0.19 -7.95
C VAL A 148 -7.83 -1.38 -8.91
N GLU A 149 -8.78 -2.31 -8.70
CA GLU A 149 -8.93 -3.49 -9.56
C GLU A 149 -9.30 -3.12 -11.00
N ARG A 150 -10.04 -2.02 -11.18
CA ARG A 150 -10.46 -1.55 -12.50
C ARG A 150 -9.33 -0.84 -13.27
N LEU A 151 -8.50 -0.06 -12.61
CA LEU A 151 -7.45 0.74 -13.25
C LEU A 151 -6.12 -0.01 -13.40
N SER A 152 -5.90 -1.09 -12.65
CA SER A 152 -4.68 -1.88 -12.79
C SER A 152 -4.77 -2.82 -14.00
N PRO A 153 -3.74 -2.91 -14.84
CA PRO A 153 -3.70 -3.85 -15.96
C PRO A 153 -3.47 -5.30 -15.52
N CYS A 154 -2.91 -5.52 -14.33
CA CYS A 154 -2.55 -6.85 -13.83
C CYS A 154 -3.73 -7.82 -13.64
N PRO A 155 -4.95 -7.42 -13.21
CA PRO A 155 -6.08 -8.33 -13.03
C PRO A 155 -6.44 -9.14 -14.27
N GLU A 156 -6.39 -8.56 -15.47
CA GLU A 156 -6.68 -9.28 -16.72
C GLU A 156 -5.72 -10.43 -16.96
N ILE A 157 -4.43 -10.19 -16.72
CA ILE A 157 -3.39 -11.21 -16.87
C ILE A 157 -3.55 -12.27 -15.78
N LEU A 158 -3.77 -11.85 -14.52
CA LEU A 158 -3.93 -12.77 -13.39
C LEU A 158 -5.13 -13.70 -13.53
N ARG A 159 -6.24 -13.25 -14.13
CA ARG A 159 -7.41 -14.06 -14.41
C ARG A 159 -7.11 -15.27 -15.30
N GLN A 160 -6.19 -15.12 -16.24
CA GLN A 160 -5.84 -16.18 -17.19
C GLN A 160 -4.93 -17.25 -16.59
N TYR A 161 -4.10 -16.90 -15.60
CA TYR A 161 -2.99 -17.73 -15.11
C TYR A 161 -3.06 -18.10 -13.62
N SER A 162 -4.12 -17.71 -12.92
CA SER A 162 -4.26 -17.98 -11.49
C SER A 162 -5.71 -18.11 -11.04
N CYS A 163 -5.91 -18.49 -9.79
CA CYS A 163 -7.23 -18.50 -9.15
C CYS A 163 -7.70 -17.10 -8.70
N TYR A 164 -7.18 -16.03 -9.28
CA TYR A 164 -7.39 -14.64 -8.87
C TYR A 164 -8.87 -14.27 -8.70
N GLU A 165 -9.75 -14.71 -9.63
CA GLU A 165 -11.20 -14.43 -9.53
C GLU A 165 -11.87 -15.01 -8.28
N LYS A 166 -11.34 -16.12 -7.75
CA LYS A 166 -11.88 -16.81 -6.58
C LYS A 166 -11.41 -16.18 -5.27
N LEU A 167 -10.43 -15.27 -5.33
CA LEU A 167 -9.90 -14.59 -4.17
C LEU A 167 -10.91 -13.57 -3.62
N ASP A 168 -10.85 -13.33 -2.31
CA ASP A 168 -11.52 -12.18 -1.71
C ASP A 168 -10.82 -10.87 -2.11
N THR A 169 -11.49 -9.75 -1.87
CA THR A 169 -11.00 -8.43 -2.25
C THR A 169 -9.68 -8.07 -1.58
N GLU A 170 -9.50 -8.42 -0.29
CA GLU A 170 -8.24 -8.16 0.43
C GLU A 170 -7.07 -8.93 -0.19
N SER A 171 -7.30 -10.19 -0.57
CA SER A 171 -6.29 -11.02 -1.23
C SER A 171 -5.94 -10.53 -2.63
N LYS A 172 -6.92 -10.05 -3.39
CA LYS A 172 -6.69 -9.43 -4.70
C LYS A 172 -5.77 -8.22 -4.59
N ILE A 173 -6.04 -7.33 -3.63
CA ILE A 173 -5.20 -6.17 -3.36
C ILE A 173 -3.78 -6.61 -2.95
N LEU A 174 -3.65 -7.63 -2.11
CA LEU A 174 -2.36 -8.16 -1.70
C LEU A 174 -1.53 -8.68 -2.89
N TYR A 175 -2.16 -9.31 -3.87
CA TYR A 175 -1.48 -9.72 -5.11
C TYR A 175 -0.92 -8.52 -5.86
N LEU A 176 -1.73 -7.48 -6.08
CA LEU A 176 -1.32 -6.27 -6.78
C LEU A 176 -0.19 -5.55 -6.05
N GLU A 177 -0.29 -5.44 -4.74
CA GLU A 177 0.75 -4.84 -3.88
C GLU A 177 2.08 -5.60 -3.99
N LYS A 178 2.04 -6.94 -3.98
CA LYS A 178 3.24 -7.77 -4.13
C LYS A 178 3.86 -7.62 -5.51
N ILE A 179 3.07 -7.66 -6.58
CA ILE A 179 3.55 -7.44 -7.95
C ILE A 179 4.23 -6.08 -8.05
N ASN A 180 3.58 -5.01 -7.59
CA ASN A 180 4.17 -3.67 -7.56
C ASN A 180 5.47 -3.64 -6.75
N SER A 181 5.50 -4.22 -5.55
CA SER A 181 6.69 -4.25 -4.70
C SER A 181 7.90 -4.90 -5.40
N TYR A 182 7.69 -5.95 -6.17
CA TYR A 182 8.76 -6.63 -6.90
C TYR A 182 9.13 -5.91 -8.19
N SER A 183 8.16 -5.38 -8.94
CA SER A 183 8.41 -4.60 -10.15
C SER A 183 9.25 -3.36 -9.85
N VAL A 184 8.92 -2.65 -8.76
CA VAL A 184 9.70 -1.50 -8.27
C VAL A 184 11.14 -1.88 -7.91
N LYS A 185 11.34 -3.02 -7.20
CA LYS A 185 12.69 -3.50 -6.83
C LYS A 185 13.52 -3.86 -8.04
N LEU A 186 12.91 -4.38 -9.10
CA LEU A 186 13.59 -4.80 -10.33
C LEU A 186 13.69 -3.66 -11.35
N GLY A 187 12.99 -2.54 -11.14
CA GLY A 187 12.99 -1.39 -12.05
C GLY A 187 12.24 -1.62 -13.36
N VAL A 188 11.30 -2.58 -13.39
CA VAL A 188 10.46 -2.94 -14.53
C VAL A 188 9.01 -2.51 -14.33
N SER A 189 8.16 -2.61 -15.37
CA SER A 189 6.72 -2.44 -15.21
C SER A 189 6.08 -3.64 -14.49
N GLU A 190 4.87 -3.46 -13.95
CA GLU A 190 4.13 -4.53 -13.29
C GLU A 190 3.77 -5.65 -14.27
N GLU A 191 3.40 -5.29 -15.50
CA GLU A 191 3.10 -6.22 -16.59
C GLU A 191 4.33 -7.04 -16.98
N GLU A 192 5.45 -6.37 -17.24
CA GLU A 192 6.72 -7.04 -17.59
C GLU A 192 7.19 -7.98 -16.48
N TYR A 193 6.99 -7.58 -15.21
CA TYR A 193 7.29 -8.45 -14.08
C TYR A 193 6.38 -9.67 -14.05
N LEU A 194 5.08 -9.47 -14.28
CA LEU A 194 4.09 -10.53 -14.26
C LEU A 194 4.31 -11.53 -15.40
N GLU A 195 4.60 -11.08 -16.62
CA GLU A 195 4.98 -11.94 -17.74
C GLU A 195 6.20 -12.82 -17.40
N LYS A 196 7.27 -12.22 -16.87
CA LYS A 196 8.45 -12.98 -16.42
C LYS A 196 8.13 -13.97 -15.30
N LEU A 197 7.15 -13.67 -14.47
CA LEU A 197 6.71 -14.57 -13.40
C LEU A 197 5.94 -15.75 -13.97
N ILE A 198 5.08 -15.52 -14.98
CA ILE A 198 4.31 -16.55 -15.70
C ILE A 198 5.26 -17.52 -16.42
N ASP A 199 6.25 -17.00 -17.13
CA ASP A 199 7.28 -17.80 -17.79
C ASP A 199 8.02 -18.71 -16.80
N LYS A 200 8.33 -18.19 -15.61
CA LYS A 200 8.98 -18.97 -14.54
C LYS A 200 8.06 -19.98 -13.87
N ALA A 201 6.76 -19.71 -13.86
CA ALA A 201 5.80 -20.58 -13.23
C ALA A 201 5.69 -21.94 -13.94
N ASN A 202 5.91 -21.95 -15.27
CA ASN A 202 5.87 -23.17 -16.09
C ASN A 202 4.66 -24.06 -15.76
N GLY A 203 3.47 -23.44 -15.70
CA GLY A 203 2.21 -24.10 -15.35
C GLY A 203 1.93 -24.30 -13.85
N LYS A 204 2.81 -23.83 -12.95
CA LYS A 204 2.55 -23.80 -11.50
C LYS A 204 1.76 -22.56 -11.11
N ASP A 205 1.07 -22.64 -9.97
CA ASP A 205 0.32 -21.50 -9.45
C ASP A 205 1.24 -20.30 -9.13
N LEU A 206 0.88 -19.14 -9.66
CA LEU A 206 1.61 -17.88 -9.46
C LEU A 206 1.68 -17.46 -7.99
N SER A 207 0.68 -17.83 -7.19
CA SER A 207 0.64 -17.52 -5.76
C SER A 207 1.88 -18.05 -5.04
N PHE A 208 2.28 -19.28 -5.33
CA PHE A 208 3.47 -19.87 -4.73
C PHE A 208 4.73 -19.06 -5.03
N LEU A 209 4.91 -18.58 -6.27
CA LEU A 209 6.09 -17.80 -6.65
C LEU A 209 6.08 -16.38 -6.07
N LEU A 210 4.89 -15.77 -5.92
CA LEU A 210 4.74 -14.44 -5.35
C LEU A 210 5.00 -14.41 -3.84
N PHE A 211 4.55 -15.44 -3.11
CA PHE A 211 4.56 -15.43 -1.65
C PHE A 211 5.68 -16.28 -1.02
N SER A 212 6.28 -17.24 -1.76
CA SER A 212 7.34 -18.12 -1.24
C SER A 212 8.68 -17.45 -0.93
N LYS A 213 8.96 -16.27 -1.51
CA LYS A 213 10.25 -15.59 -1.30
C LYS A 213 10.53 -15.15 0.15
N GLY A 214 9.50 -15.02 0.97
CA GLY A 214 9.65 -14.68 2.40
C GLY A 214 10.22 -15.83 3.22
N GLU A 215 9.81 -17.05 2.93
CA GLU A 215 10.21 -18.24 3.67
C GLU A 215 11.70 -18.53 3.58
N ASN A 216 12.28 -18.42 2.38
CA ASN A 216 13.73 -18.67 2.21
C ASN A 216 14.60 -17.74 3.05
N ARG A 217 14.18 -16.48 3.25
CA ARG A 217 14.93 -15.54 4.12
C ARG A 217 14.79 -15.90 5.60
N PHE A 218 13.61 -16.33 6.02
CA PHE A 218 13.37 -16.80 7.38
C PHE A 218 14.25 -18.00 7.68
N PHE A 219 14.20 -19.04 6.86
CA PHE A 219 15.03 -20.23 7.03
C PHE A 219 16.54 -19.94 6.97
N PHE A 220 16.97 -19.06 6.06
CA PHE A 220 18.36 -18.64 5.99
C PHE A 220 18.80 -17.89 7.26
N SER A 221 17.97 -16.97 7.76
CA SER A 221 18.26 -16.23 9.00
C SER A 221 18.26 -17.15 10.21
N LEU A 222 17.35 -18.13 10.25
CA LEU A 222 17.29 -19.14 11.31
C LEU A 222 18.53 -20.03 11.30
N ALA A 223 18.92 -20.53 10.14
CA ALA A 223 20.12 -21.34 9.98
C ALA A 223 21.38 -20.56 10.38
N LEU A 224 21.52 -19.32 9.89
CA LEU A 224 22.67 -18.48 10.21
C LEU A 224 22.76 -18.20 11.72
N LEU A 225 21.66 -17.83 12.36
CA LEU A 225 21.64 -17.57 13.81
C LEU A 225 21.93 -18.83 14.61
N PHE A 226 21.37 -19.97 14.19
CA PHE A 226 21.65 -21.27 14.81
C PHE A 226 23.16 -21.59 14.75
N PHE A 227 23.79 -21.47 13.59
CA PHE A 227 25.20 -21.73 13.44
C PHE A 227 26.10 -20.74 14.20
N VAL A 228 25.73 -19.48 14.26
CA VAL A 228 26.48 -18.44 15.03
C VAL A 228 26.49 -18.75 16.53
N ILE A 229 25.40 -19.34 17.06
CA ILE A 229 25.34 -19.70 18.48
C ILE A 229 25.96 -21.11 18.72
N PHE A 230 25.63 -22.06 17.85
CA PHE A 230 26.01 -23.46 18.03
C PHE A 230 27.54 -23.71 17.92
N LEU A 231 28.19 -23.12 16.90
CA LEU A 231 29.61 -23.34 16.65
C LEU A 231 30.52 -22.92 17.84
N PRO A 232 30.38 -21.70 18.40
CA PRO A 232 31.18 -21.32 19.56
C PRO A 232 30.86 -22.22 20.78
N THR A 233 29.58 -22.52 21.03
CA THR A 233 29.22 -23.39 22.17
C THR A 233 29.77 -24.80 22.03
N ALA A 234 29.79 -25.37 20.84
CA ALA A 234 30.39 -26.68 20.58
C ALA A 234 31.91 -26.67 20.78
N ILE A 235 32.60 -25.62 20.35
CA ILE A 235 34.07 -25.49 20.54
C ILE A 235 34.40 -25.30 22.01
N PHE A 236 33.70 -24.45 22.73
CA PHE A 236 33.96 -24.18 24.14
C PHE A 236 33.59 -25.36 25.05
N SER A 237 32.60 -26.18 24.71
CA SER A 237 32.18 -27.33 25.53
C SER A 237 33.24 -28.46 25.57
N GLY A 238 34.07 -28.59 24.52
CA GLY A 238 35.09 -29.64 24.40
C GLY A 238 34.54 -31.08 24.46
N ASN A 239 33.21 -31.23 24.63
CA ASN A 239 32.56 -32.52 24.79
C ASN A 239 31.45 -32.70 23.75
N VAL A 240 31.62 -33.67 22.86
CA VAL A 240 30.69 -33.94 21.74
C VAL A 240 29.29 -34.32 22.24
N LEU A 241 29.16 -35.07 23.31
CA LEU A 241 27.86 -35.45 23.88
C LEU A 241 27.11 -34.23 24.41
N LEU A 242 27.77 -33.32 25.11
CA LEU A 242 27.18 -32.09 25.61
C LEU A 242 26.73 -31.18 24.45
N SER A 243 27.52 -31.08 23.38
CA SER A 243 27.18 -30.32 22.18
C SER A 243 25.93 -30.84 21.50
N LEU A 244 25.75 -32.18 21.46
CA LEU A 244 24.51 -32.78 20.90
C LEU A 244 23.27 -32.44 21.73
N PHE A 245 23.38 -32.45 23.08
CA PHE A 245 22.27 -32.05 23.95
C PHE A 245 21.89 -30.56 23.78
N LEU A 246 22.83 -29.71 23.42
CA LEU A 246 22.58 -28.26 23.22
C LEU A 246 21.91 -27.90 21.88
N ILE A 247 21.86 -28.83 20.92
CA ILE A 247 21.22 -28.56 19.60
C ILE A 247 19.77 -28.12 19.77
N VAL A 248 18.96 -28.83 20.54
CA VAL A 248 17.53 -28.55 20.70
C VAL A 248 17.27 -27.19 21.38
N PRO A 249 17.88 -26.85 22.53
CA PRO A 249 17.66 -25.57 23.16
C PRO A 249 18.20 -24.41 22.32
N ILE A 250 19.36 -24.56 21.65
CA ILE A 250 19.90 -23.52 20.79
C ILE A 250 18.98 -23.28 19.57
N TYR A 251 18.46 -24.34 18.95
CA TYR A 251 17.49 -24.21 17.86
C TYR A 251 16.21 -23.49 18.32
N SER A 252 15.68 -23.87 19.50
CA SER A 252 14.48 -23.24 20.07
C SER A 252 14.67 -21.75 20.35
N ILE A 253 15.82 -21.37 20.92
CA ILE A 253 16.17 -19.96 21.16
C ILE A 253 16.31 -19.23 19.84
N SER A 254 17.05 -19.77 18.87
CA SER A 254 17.25 -19.18 17.55
C SER A 254 15.90 -18.96 16.84
N LYS A 255 15.03 -19.96 16.87
CA LYS A 255 13.67 -19.86 16.32
C LYS A 255 12.87 -18.73 16.96
N THR A 256 12.83 -18.68 18.30
CA THR A 256 12.10 -17.63 19.04
C THR A 256 12.62 -16.22 18.74
N VAL A 257 13.94 -16.05 18.65
CA VAL A 257 14.57 -14.77 18.32
C VAL A 257 14.22 -14.35 16.88
N VAL A 258 14.34 -15.27 15.92
CA VAL A 258 14.01 -14.99 14.53
C VAL A 258 12.53 -14.69 14.36
N GLU A 259 11.63 -15.45 14.99
CA GLU A 259 10.19 -15.18 14.98
C GLU A 259 9.85 -13.80 15.57
N LYS A 260 10.47 -13.40 16.68
CA LYS A 260 10.28 -12.06 17.26
C LYS A 260 10.80 -10.94 16.36
N LEU A 261 11.95 -11.15 15.71
CA LEU A 261 12.53 -10.17 14.78
C LEU A 261 11.67 -10.06 13.50
N TYR A 262 11.31 -11.19 12.93
CA TYR A 262 10.44 -11.23 11.74
C TYR A 262 9.01 -10.81 12.06
N GLY A 263 8.44 -11.18 13.20
CA GLY A 263 7.11 -10.76 13.63
C GLY A 263 7.00 -9.24 13.92
N LYS A 264 8.12 -8.56 14.20
CA LYS A 264 8.18 -7.10 14.26
C LYS A 264 8.34 -6.46 12.89
N VAL A 265 8.97 -7.15 11.94
CA VAL A 265 9.26 -6.67 10.58
C VAL A 265 8.16 -7.10 9.60
N ILE A 266 7.61 -8.29 9.81
CA ILE A 266 6.47 -8.84 9.09
C ILE A 266 5.29 -8.73 10.07
N LYS A 267 4.55 -7.61 10.06
CA LYS A 267 3.13 -7.66 10.41
C LYS A 267 2.58 -8.83 9.62
N ALA A 268 2.07 -9.85 10.30
CA ALA A 268 1.66 -11.12 9.72
C ALA A 268 1.15 -10.92 8.29
N GLU A 269 1.94 -11.36 7.30
CA GLU A 269 1.54 -11.27 5.91
C GLU A 269 0.22 -12.04 5.84
N LYS A 270 -0.89 -11.33 5.65
CA LYS A 270 -2.18 -11.97 5.46
C LYS A 270 -2.02 -12.88 4.25
N LEU A 271 -2.17 -14.17 4.46
CA LEU A 271 -2.20 -15.13 3.36
C LEU A 271 -3.48 -14.88 2.54
N PRO A 272 -3.41 -15.00 1.21
CA PRO A 272 -4.59 -14.84 0.37
C PRO A 272 -5.66 -15.83 0.82
N SER A 273 -6.88 -15.33 1.04
CA SER A 273 -8.03 -16.14 1.40
C SER A 273 -9.01 -16.24 0.23
N VAL A 274 -9.66 -17.39 0.11
CA VAL A 274 -10.63 -17.64 -0.95
C VAL A 274 -12.04 -17.39 -0.42
N LYS A 275 -12.90 -16.75 -1.22
CA LYS A 275 -14.32 -16.57 -0.88
C LYS A 275 -14.96 -17.91 -0.52
N ASN A 276 -15.65 -17.95 0.59
CA ASN A 276 -16.19 -19.16 1.24
C ASN A 276 -17.35 -19.84 0.48
N THR A 277 -17.59 -19.52 -0.79
CA THR A 277 -18.74 -19.97 -1.58
C THR A 277 -18.59 -21.35 -2.23
N ASP A 278 -17.35 -21.90 -2.29
CA ASP A 278 -17.11 -23.21 -2.92
C ASP A 278 -16.17 -24.12 -2.12
N ARG A 279 -16.60 -24.49 -0.92
CA ARG A 279 -15.84 -25.46 -0.09
C ARG A 279 -15.68 -26.87 -0.70
N LYS A 280 -16.32 -27.19 -1.80
CA LYS A 280 -16.31 -28.54 -2.37
C LYS A 280 -15.24 -28.80 -3.44
N ASN A 281 -14.62 -27.75 -4.01
CA ASN A 281 -13.66 -27.92 -5.12
C ASN A 281 -12.31 -27.23 -4.92
N LEU A 282 -12.01 -26.75 -3.71
CA LEU A 282 -10.74 -26.11 -3.42
C LEU A 282 -9.83 -27.01 -2.60
N ILE A 283 -9.22 -27.97 -3.27
CA ILE A 283 -7.85 -28.38 -2.97
C ILE A 283 -6.93 -27.43 -3.77
N CYS A 284 -6.99 -26.14 -3.51
CA CYS A 284 -5.85 -25.25 -3.69
C CYS A 284 -5.12 -25.28 -2.37
N THR A 285 -4.17 -26.14 -2.26
CA THR A 285 -3.20 -26.34 -1.22
C THR A 285 -2.68 -25.01 -0.68
N VAL A 286 -3.37 -24.46 0.34
CA VAL A 286 -2.73 -23.67 1.38
C VAL A 286 -2.69 -24.57 2.62
N SER A 287 -2.10 -25.74 2.46
CA SER A 287 -1.64 -26.56 3.56
C SER A 287 -0.14 -26.35 3.69
N PHE A 288 0.25 -25.21 4.20
CA PHE A 288 1.57 -25.03 4.79
C PHE A 288 1.46 -24.03 5.92
N VAL A 289 1.50 -24.55 7.04
CA VAL A 289 2.08 -24.21 8.34
C VAL A 289 1.11 -24.61 9.44
N SER A 290 1.09 -25.88 9.73
CA SER A 290 0.84 -26.37 11.07
C SER A 290 1.44 -27.76 11.21
N SER A 291 2.67 -27.81 11.55
CA SER A 291 3.26 -28.87 12.39
C SER A 291 4.57 -28.34 12.97
#